data_f0331eb1c93212324443d610d80739ea
#
_entry.id   f0331eb1c93212324443d610d80739ea
#
_cell.length_a   1.000
_cell.length_b   1.000
_cell.length_c   1.000
_cell.angle_alpha   90.00
_cell.angle_beta   90.00
_cell.angle_gamma   90.00
#
_symmetry.space_group_name_H-M   'P 1'
#
loop_
_entity.id
_entity.type
_entity.pdbx_description
1 polymer ?
#
loop_
_entity_poly.entity_id
_entity_poly.type
_entity_poly.pdbx_seq_one_letter_code
_entity_poly.pdbx_strand_id
1 'polypeptide(L)'
;YDRIEKIASIVGNGAVTQKAEELASRSGTYNIIDKVYSFKNGNVLYLGYGAQAIAFYLRDMEDDYGILPVPKYDESQKEYITFANAHVPAYIGMPANNNRGDMNGVLLDSLGYISQRDIQPLVAGVTLKGKVARDEGSQKMIDIIYEDIYLDLNSCYNFGGSFILLRNITMGNEENFASKWEAIEAKASKEANDIIEQFKEID
;
A
#
# COMPACT_ATOMS: atom_id res chain seq x y z
N TYR A 1 21.06 -1.07 -3.37
CA TYR A 1 20.86 -1.67 -4.70
C TYR A 1 20.44 -3.14 -4.57
N ASP A 2 21.22 -3.98 -3.91
CA ASP A 2 21.01 -5.44 -3.76
C ASP A 2 19.61 -5.83 -3.30
N ARG A 3 19.00 -5.02 -2.42
CA ARG A 3 17.65 -5.27 -1.91
C ARG A 3 16.59 -5.16 -3.01
N ILE A 4 16.72 -4.15 -3.86
CA ILE A 4 15.78 -3.92 -4.97
C ILE A 4 15.95 -5.00 -6.03
N GLU A 5 17.18 -5.36 -6.36
CA GLU A 5 17.48 -6.43 -7.31
C GLU A 5 16.95 -7.79 -6.82
N LYS A 6 17.10 -8.08 -5.53
CA LYS A 6 16.55 -9.30 -4.93
C LYS A 6 15.01 -9.31 -5.00
N ILE A 7 14.34 -8.21 -4.66
CA ILE A 7 12.88 -8.11 -4.78
C ILE A 7 12.46 -8.26 -6.25
N ALA A 8 13.13 -7.57 -7.16
CA ALA A 8 12.85 -7.64 -8.59
C ALA A 8 13.02 -9.06 -9.15
N SER A 9 14.04 -9.80 -8.69
CA SER A 9 14.27 -11.19 -9.12
C SER A 9 13.14 -12.14 -8.70
N ILE A 10 12.46 -11.85 -7.61
CA ILE A 10 11.30 -12.64 -7.14
C ILE A 10 10.03 -12.17 -7.84
N VAL A 11 9.72 -10.88 -7.75
CA VAL A 11 8.47 -10.31 -8.28
C VAL A 11 8.44 -10.35 -9.82
N GLY A 12 9.58 -10.16 -10.47
CA GLY A 12 9.73 -10.25 -11.92
C GLY A 12 9.71 -11.68 -12.49
N ASN A 13 9.84 -12.69 -11.63
CA ASN A 13 9.92 -14.08 -12.09
C ASN A 13 8.54 -14.68 -12.32
N GLY A 14 8.11 -14.76 -13.57
CA GLY A 14 6.81 -15.32 -13.98
C GLY A 14 6.62 -16.83 -13.66
N ALA A 15 7.68 -17.55 -13.22
CA ALA A 15 7.52 -18.92 -12.75
C ALA A 15 6.96 -19.03 -11.33
N VAL A 16 7.11 -17.96 -10.52
CA VAL A 16 6.68 -17.94 -9.10
C VAL A 16 5.71 -16.82 -8.79
N THR A 17 5.56 -15.83 -9.68
CA THR A 17 4.65 -14.70 -9.51
C THR A 17 3.70 -14.55 -10.69
N GLN A 18 2.46 -14.19 -10.40
CA GLN A 18 1.45 -13.84 -11.39
C GLN A 18 1.13 -12.34 -11.29
N LYS A 19 1.39 -11.61 -12.37
CA LYS A 19 1.15 -10.17 -12.41
C LYS A 19 -0.29 -9.87 -12.83
N ALA A 20 -0.89 -8.86 -12.19
CA ALA A 20 -2.26 -8.46 -12.50
C ALA A 20 -2.42 -8.00 -13.95
N GLU A 21 -1.39 -7.37 -14.54
CA GLU A 21 -1.36 -6.94 -15.93
C GLU A 21 -1.41 -8.10 -16.92
N GLU A 22 -0.82 -9.24 -16.59
CA GLU A 22 -0.86 -10.45 -17.41
C GLU A 22 -2.25 -11.08 -17.41
N LEU A 23 -2.93 -11.03 -16.25
CA LEU A 23 -4.33 -11.46 -16.16
C LEU A 23 -5.25 -10.56 -16.96
N ALA A 24 -5.06 -9.24 -16.89
CA ALA A 24 -5.82 -8.27 -17.64
C ALA A 24 -5.66 -8.45 -19.16
N SER A 25 -4.47 -8.80 -19.64
CA SER A 25 -4.22 -9.06 -21.06
C SER A 25 -4.96 -10.28 -21.60
N ARG A 26 -5.26 -11.26 -20.74
CA ARG A 26 -6.02 -12.47 -21.10
C ARG A 26 -7.52 -12.22 -21.15
N SER A 27 -8.04 -11.35 -20.28
CA SER A 27 -9.48 -11.04 -20.19
C SER A 27 -9.91 -9.86 -21.07
N GLY A 28 -8.97 -9.12 -21.66
CA GLY A 28 -9.24 -7.91 -22.43
C GLY A 28 -9.70 -6.71 -21.60
N THR A 29 -9.85 -6.86 -20.29
CA THR A 29 -10.27 -5.81 -19.37
C THR A 29 -9.41 -5.88 -18.12
N TYR A 30 -8.81 -4.76 -17.70
CA TYR A 30 -8.10 -4.69 -16.44
C TYR A 30 -9.09 -4.85 -15.29
N ASN A 31 -9.18 -6.07 -14.79
CA ASN A 31 -10.01 -6.36 -13.64
C ASN A 31 -9.13 -6.78 -12.46
N ILE A 32 -9.00 -5.87 -11.51
CA ILE A 32 -8.24 -6.09 -10.28
C ILE A 32 -8.76 -7.30 -9.49
N ILE A 33 -10.00 -7.71 -9.75
CA ILE A 33 -10.67 -8.83 -9.12
C ILE A 33 -10.08 -10.17 -9.60
N ASP A 34 -9.57 -10.26 -10.84
CA ASP A 34 -9.05 -11.52 -11.38
C ASP A 34 -7.90 -12.11 -10.55
N LYS A 35 -7.03 -11.27 -9.97
CA LYS A 35 -5.98 -11.73 -9.07
C LYS A 35 -6.51 -12.30 -7.76
N VAL A 36 -7.62 -11.75 -7.27
CA VAL A 36 -8.31 -12.25 -6.07
C VAL A 36 -8.93 -13.60 -6.36
N TYR A 37 -9.53 -13.79 -7.52
CA TYR A 37 -10.06 -15.09 -7.95
C TYR A 37 -8.97 -16.13 -8.14
N SER A 38 -7.77 -15.77 -8.58
CA SER A 38 -6.65 -16.70 -8.64
C SER A 38 -6.31 -17.28 -7.27
N PHE A 39 -6.31 -16.45 -6.22
CA PHE A 39 -6.12 -16.89 -4.85
C PHE A 39 -7.31 -17.72 -4.34
N LYS A 40 -8.53 -17.22 -4.54
CA LYS A 40 -9.77 -17.88 -4.12
C LYS A 40 -9.94 -19.28 -4.73
N ASN A 41 -9.41 -19.49 -5.93
CA ASN A 41 -9.44 -20.77 -6.63
C ASN A 41 -8.22 -21.67 -6.34
N GLY A 42 -7.38 -21.31 -5.36
CA GLY A 42 -6.22 -22.10 -4.97
C GLY A 42 -5.06 -22.11 -5.97
N ASN A 43 -5.05 -21.21 -6.96
CA ASN A 43 -4.02 -21.18 -8.01
C ASN A 43 -2.73 -20.46 -7.55
N VAL A 44 -2.78 -19.68 -6.47
CA VAL A 44 -1.64 -18.97 -5.88
C VAL A 44 -1.64 -19.12 -4.37
N LEU A 45 -0.45 -19.23 -3.78
CA LEU A 45 -0.30 -19.42 -2.33
C LEU A 45 -0.44 -18.11 -1.56
N TYR A 46 -0.02 -16.98 -2.14
CA TYR A 46 -0.07 -15.68 -1.51
C TYR A 46 -0.74 -14.65 -2.41
N LEU A 47 -1.55 -13.80 -1.80
CA LEU A 47 -2.18 -12.65 -2.44
C LEU A 47 -1.74 -11.37 -1.74
N GLY A 48 -0.98 -10.51 -2.44
CA GLY A 48 -0.71 -9.14 -1.98
C GLY A 48 -1.83 -8.20 -2.41
N TYR A 49 -2.62 -7.73 -1.44
CA TYR A 49 -3.73 -6.80 -1.71
C TYR A 49 -4.08 -5.96 -0.48
N GLY A 50 -4.89 -4.92 -0.66
CA GLY A 50 -5.42 -4.14 0.47
C GLY A 50 -6.40 -4.94 1.32
N ALA A 51 -6.49 -4.62 2.61
CA ALA A 51 -7.35 -5.30 3.58
C ALA A 51 -8.84 -5.35 3.17
N GLN A 52 -9.29 -4.41 2.35
CA GLN A 52 -10.63 -4.41 1.78
C GLN A 52 -10.95 -5.65 0.94
N ALA A 53 -9.93 -6.26 0.29
CA ALA A 53 -10.15 -7.47 -0.50
C ALA A 53 -10.70 -8.60 0.35
N ILE A 54 -10.22 -8.71 1.57
CA ILE A 54 -10.64 -9.73 2.52
C ILE A 54 -12.14 -9.58 2.81
N ALA A 55 -12.57 -8.36 3.12
CA ALA A 55 -13.96 -8.10 3.48
C ALA A 55 -14.95 -8.24 2.31
N PHE A 56 -14.52 -7.88 1.09
CA PHE A 56 -15.42 -7.83 -0.07
C PHE A 56 -15.35 -9.05 -0.97
N TYR A 57 -14.17 -9.65 -1.14
CA TYR A 57 -13.96 -10.69 -2.17
C TYR A 57 -13.64 -12.08 -1.62
N LEU A 58 -13.07 -12.18 -0.42
CA LEU A 58 -12.71 -13.47 0.20
C LEU A 58 -13.71 -13.94 1.24
N ARG A 59 -14.76 -13.17 1.49
CA ARG A 59 -15.76 -13.47 2.52
C ARG A 59 -16.44 -14.83 2.30
N ASP A 60 -16.69 -15.19 1.06
CA ASP A 60 -17.37 -16.43 0.64
C ASP A 60 -16.39 -17.51 0.14
N MET A 61 -15.09 -17.36 0.40
CA MET A 61 -14.11 -18.39 0.12
C MET A 61 -14.34 -19.59 1.06
N GLU A 62 -14.42 -20.79 0.48
CA GLU A 62 -14.66 -22.04 1.23
C GLU A 62 -13.40 -22.51 1.95
N ASP A 63 -12.23 -22.39 1.28
CA ASP A 63 -10.96 -22.75 1.86
C ASP A 63 -10.51 -21.76 2.95
N ASP A 64 -9.84 -22.28 3.97
CA ASP A 64 -9.25 -21.45 5.02
C ASP A 64 -8.01 -20.73 4.52
N TYR A 65 -7.83 -19.50 4.96
CA TYR A 65 -6.66 -18.66 4.67
C TYR A 65 -6.24 -17.86 5.90
N GLY A 66 -4.94 -17.57 5.98
CA GLY A 66 -4.36 -16.70 6.99
C GLY A 66 -4.16 -15.28 6.49
N ILE A 67 -4.05 -14.33 7.42
CA ILE A 67 -3.72 -12.93 7.15
C ILE A 67 -2.32 -12.68 7.72
N LEU A 68 -1.46 -12.06 6.91
CA LEU A 68 -0.08 -11.75 7.27
C LEU A 68 0.23 -10.29 6.94
N PRO A 69 1.02 -9.58 7.75
CA PRO A 69 1.59 -8.30 7.37
C PRO A 69 2.60 -8.51 6.21
N VAL A 70 2.93 -7.44 5.51
CA VAL A 70 4.03 -7.46 4.55
C VAL A 70 5.30 -7.92 5.26
N PRO A 71 6.02 -8.92 4.74
CA PRO A 71 7.19 -9.46 5.43
C PRO A 71 8.27 -8.40 5.63
N LYS A 72 8.99 -8.49 6.74
CA LYS A 72 10.23 -7.74 6.92
C LYS A 72 11.26 -8.21 5.90
N TYR A 73 12.10 -7.29 5.45
CA TYR A 73 13.18 -7.62 4.53
C TYR A 73 14.19 -8.58 5.16
N ASP A 74 14.61 -8.27 6.40
CA ASP A 74 15.51 -9.07 7.21
C ASP A 74 15.32 -8.75 8.72
N GLU A 75 16.09 -9.40 9.59
CA GLU A 75 16.02 -9.22 11.03
C GLU A 75 16.49 -7.83 11.51
N SER A 76 17.18 -7.05 10.68
CA SER A 76 17.58 -5.67 11.01
C SER A 76 16.41 -4.69 10.99
N GLN A 77 15.36 -5.02 10.27
CA GLN A 77 14.11 -4.25 10.26
C GLN A 77 13.34 -4.52 11.56
N LYS A 78 13.25 -3.54 12.43
CA LYS A 78 12.64 -3.68 13.76
C LYS A 78 11.13 -3.89 13.68
N GLU A 79 10.45 -3.03 12.92
CA GLU A 79 8.99 -2.99 12.88
C GLU A 79 8.44 -3.50 11.55
N TYR A 80 7.21 -4.01 11.57
CA TYR A 80 6.44 -4.20 10.35
C TYR A 80 5.97 -2.85 9.84
N ILE A 81 5.88 -2.69 8.54
CA ILE A 81 5.46 -1.44 7.92
C ILE A 81 4.28 -1.72 7.01
N THR A 82 3.19 -1.01 7.23
CA THR A 82 2.02 -1.00 6.35
C THR A 82 1.95 0.31 5.60
N PHE A 83 1.87 0.25 4.27
CA PHE A 83 1.76 1.45 3.44
C PHE A 83 0.32 1.73 3.06
N ALA A 84 -0.11 2.98 3.28
CA ALA A 84 -1.31 3.50 2.64
C ALA A 84 -1.04 3.71 1.14
N ASN A 85 -1.94 3.22 0.28
CA ASN A 85 -1.81 3.45 -1.14
C ASN A 85 -2.17 4.90 -1.48
N ALA A 86 -1.20 5.70 -1.88
CA ALA A 86 -1.36 7.12 -2.21
C ALA A 86 -2.35 7.41 -3.35
N HIS A 87 -2.69 6.41 -4.17
CA HIS A 87 -3.61 6.57 -5.28
C HIS A 87 -5.09 6.24 -4.95
N VAL A 88 -5.34 5.72 -3.75
CA VAL A 88 -6.69 5.26 -3.33
C VAL A 88 -7.27 6.05 -2.15
N PRO A 89 -6.49 6.75 -1.29
CA PRO A 89 -7.05 7.42 -0.14
C PRO A 89 -7.96 8.58 -0.57
N ALA A 90 -9.03 8.79 0.17
CA ALA A 90 -9.84 9.99 0.06
C ALA A 90 -9.14 11.14 0.77
N TYR A 91 -9.00 12.27 0.08
CA TYR A 91 -8.49 13.51 0.65
C TYR A 91 -9.63 14.50 0.87
N ILE A 92 -9.54 15.27 1.94
CA ILE A 92 -10.46 16.36 2.22
C ILE A 92 -9.70 17.66 1.96
N GLY A 93 -10.22 18.49 1.04
CA GLY A 93 -9.67 19.81 0.75
C GLY A 93 -10.62 20.92 1.18
N MET A 94 -10.06 22.04 1.61
CA MET A 94 -10.81 23.26 1.85
C MET A 94 -10.51 24.29 0.76
N PRO A 95 -11.53 25.01 0.23
CA PRO A 95 -11.29 26.12 -0.68
C PRO A 95 -10.42 27.22 -0.03
N ALA A 96 -9.43 27.74 -0.74
CA ALA A 96 -8.52 28.76 -0.22
C ALA A 96 -9.23 30.07 0.19
N ASN A 97 -10.41 30.35 -0.37
CA ASN A 97 -11.23 31.52 -0.02
C ASN A 97 -12.18 31.28 1.16
N ASN A 98 -12.02 30.18 1.87
CA ASN A 98 -12.83 29.88 3.07
C ASN A 98 -12.36 30.76 4.23
N ASN A 99 -13.27 31.59 4.75
CA ASN A 99 -13.03 32.49 5.90
C ASN A 99 -13.31 31.86 7.27
N ARG A 100 -13.57 30.55 7.33
CA ARG A 100 -13.85 29.77 8.56
C ARG A 100 -12.81 28.68 8.77
N GLY A 101 -11.54 28.94 8.47
CA GLY A 101 -10.45 27.98 8.56
C GLY A 101 -10.36 27.29 9.93
N ASP A 102 -10.34 28.08 11.00
CA ASP A 102 -10.24 27.56 12.36
C ASP A 102 -11.39 26.63 12.74
N MET A 103 -12.62 27.00 12.40
CA MET A 103 -13.79 26.16 12.65
C MET A 103 -13.73 24.85 11.88
N ASN A 104 -13.28 24.90 10.63
CA ASN A 104 -13.13 23.70 9.82
C ASN A 104 -11.98 22.81 10.31
N GLY A 105 -10.88 23.40 10.79
CA GLY A 105 -9.81 22.66 11.46
C GLY A 105 -10.33 21.86 12.67
N VAL A 106 -11.03 22.54 13.58
CA VAL A 106 -11.65 21.87 14.74
C VAL A 106 -12.63 20.77 14.34
N LEU A 107 -13.43 21.01 13.28
CA LEU A 107 -14.35 20.00 12.76
C LEU A 107 -13.62 18.77 12.23
N LEU A 108 -12.57 18.96 11.43
CA LEU A 108 -11.78 17.87 10.85
C LEU A 108 -11.04 17.08 11.93
N ASP A 109 -10.44 17.75 12.91
CA ASP A 109 -9.82 17.12 14.07
C ASP A 109 -10.82 16.28 14.86
N SER A 110 -12.02 16.84 15.11
CA SER A 110 -13.08 16.13 15.82
C SER A 110 -13.54 14.89 15.06
N LEU A 111 -13.71 14.99 13.75
CA LEU A 111 -14.05 13.85 12.89
C LEU A 111 -12.92 12.80 12.87
N GLY A 112 -11.68 13.22 12.81
CA GLY A 112 -10.51 12.35 12.91
C GLY A 112 -10.46 11.60 14.23
N TYR A 113 -10.64 12.32 15.34
CA TYR A 113 -10.69 11.75 16.70
C TYR A 113 -11.81 10.71 16.85
N ILE A 114 -13.04 11.04 16.41
CA ILE A 114 -14.18 10.13 16.46
C ILE A 114 -13.93 8.90 15.58
N SER A 115 -13.37 9.11 14.40
CA SER A 115 -13.02 8.01 13.49
C SER A 115 -12.00 7.06 14.11
N GLN A 116 -10.95 7.58 14.72
CA GLN A 116 -9.92 6.77 15.39
C GLN A 116 -10.48 6.06 16.61
N ARG A 117 -11.32 6.73 17.41
CA ARG A 117 -11.87 6.17 18.65
C ARG A 117 -12.95 5.12 18.40
N ASP A 118 -13.85 5.38 17.47
CA ASP A 118 -15.10 4.61 17.32
C ASP A 118 -15.14 3.77 16.04
N ILE A 119 -14.69 4.31 14.89
CA ILE A 119 -14.85 3.66 13.59
C ILE A 119 -13.70 2.67 13.32
N GLN A 120 -12.46 3.07 13.52
CA GLN A 120 -11.30 2.21 13.27
C GLN A 120 -11.36 0.89 14.07
N PRO A 121 -11.69 0.88 15.38
CA PRO A 121 -11.84 -0.36 16.13
C PRO A 121 -13.00 -1.24 15.62
N LEU A 122 -14.08 -0.64 15.09
CA LEU A 122 -15.17 -1.41 14.49
C LEU A 122 -14.75 -2.06 13.18
N VAL A 123 -14.01 -1.36 12.34
CA VAL A 123 -13.50 -1.91 11.08
C VAL A 123 -12.48 -3.03 11.36
N ALA A 124 -11.44 -2.74 12.12
CA ALA A 124 -10.39 -3.70 12.43
C ALA A 124 -10.91 -4.85 13.31
N GLY A 125 -11.62 -4.53 14.40
CA GLY A 125 -12.07 -5.50 15.39
C GLY A 125 -13.28 -6.32 14.94
N VAL A 126 -14.38 -5.65 14.59
CA VAL A 126 -15.66 -6.35 14.30
C VAL A 126 -15.68 -6.91 12.88
N THR A 127 -15.22 -6.12 11.88
CA THR A 127 -15.31 -6.55 10.48
C THR A 127 -14.18 -7.49 10.12
N LEU A 128 -12.93 -7.09 10.31
CA LEU A 128 -11.79 -7.90 9.88
C LEU A 128 -11.53 -9.06 10.83
N LYS A 129 -11.40 -8.81 12.13
CA LYS A 129 -11.13 -9.87 13.10
C LYS A 129 -12.34 -10.75 13.37
N GLY A 130 -13.53 -10.16 13.56
CA GLY A 130 -14.70 -10.89 14.01
C GLY A 130 -15.44 -11.65 12.90
N LYS A 131 -15.42 -11.13 11.66
CA LYS A 131 -16.20 -11.72 10.55
C LYS A 131 -15.33 -12.38 9.48
N VAL A 132 -14.06 -12.04 9.40
CA VAL A 132 -13.19 -12.42 8.29
C VAL A 132 -11.98 -13.22 8.74
N ALA A 133 -11.30 -12.82 9.80
CA ALA A 133 -10.20 -13.60 10.36
C ALA A 133 -10.73 -14.90 10.98
N ARG A 134 -10.32 -16.04 10.43
CA ARG A 134 -10.82 -17.37 10.81
C ARG A 134 -10.05 -18.01 11.97
N ASP A 135 -8.91 -17.43 12.33
CA ASP A 135 -8.02 -17.91 13.37
C ASP A 135 -7.43 -16.78 14.22
N GLU A 136 -6.99 -17.13 15.44
CA GLU A 136 -6.38 -16.17 16.38
C GLU A 136 -5.06 -15.56 15.86
N GLY A 137 -4.30 -16.30 15.06
CA GLY A 137 -3.06 -15.83 14.46
C GLY A 137 -3.35 -14.66 13.52
N SER A 138 -4.30 -14.82 12.60
CA SER A 138 -4.76 -13.76 11.69
C SER A 138 -5.29 -12.54 12.42
N GLN A 139 -5.97 -12.71 13.56
CA GLN A 139 -6.44 -11.59 14.36
C GLN A 139 -5.29 -10.75 14.93
N LYS A 140 -4.23 -11.40 15.42
CA LYS A 140 -3.02 -10.71 15.90
C LYS A 140 -2.26 -10.01 14.76
N MET A 141 -2.23 -10.63 13.58
CA MET A 141 -1.58 -10.01 12.42
C MET A 141 -2.33 -8.75 11.94
N ILE A 142 -3.66 -8.73 12.05
CA ILE A 142 -4.46 -7.52 11.77
C ILE A 142 -4.08 -6.38 12.72
N ASP A 143 -3.83 -6.64 14.00
CA ASP A 143 -3.35 -5.60 14.93
C ASP A 143 -2.03 -5.00 14.45
N ILE A 144 -1.06 -5.84 14.10
CA ILE A 144 0.24 -5.40 13.58
C ILE A 144 0.07 -4.58 12.29
N ILE A 145 -0.82 -4.99 11.37
CA ILE A 145 -1.09 -4.28 10.11
C ILE A 145 -1.66 -2.87 10.37
N TYR A 146 -2.47 -2.70 11.40
CA TYR A 146 -3.13 -1.43 11.70
C TYR A 146 -2.40 -0.56 12.73
N GLU A 147 -1.33 -1.08 13.36
CA GLU A 147 -0.55 -0.35 14.37
C GLU A 147 0.17 0.85 13.77
N ASP A 148 0.87 0.65 12.65
CA ASP A 148 1.66 1.66 11.99
C ASP A 148 1.36 1.72 10.48
N ILE A 149 0.58 2.71 10.07
CA ILE A 149 0.27 2.96 8.67
C ILE A 149 1.02 4.21 8.19
N TYR A 150 1.86 4.06 7.20
CA TYR A 150 2.66 5.13 6.61
C TYR A 150 2.15 5.53 5.23
N LEU A 151 2.15 6.83 4.98
CA LEU A 151 2.00 7.36 3.63
C LEU A 151 3.40 7.65 3.07
N ASP A 152 3.79 6.94 2.02
CA ASP A 152 5.06 7.17 1.34
C ASP A 152 4.96 8.40 0.42
N LEU A 153 5.73 9.44 0.75
CA LEU A 153 5.76 10.67 -0.04
C LEU A 153 6.26 10.44 -1.47
N ASN A 154 7.16 9.47 -1.68
CA ASN A 154 7.64 9.17 -3.01
C ASN A 154 6.53 8.57 -3.90
N SER A 155 5.62 7.80 -3.34
CA SER A 155 4.45 7.30 -4.07
C SER A 155 3.48 8.40 -4.48
N CYS A 156 3.45 9.53 -3.73
CA CYS A 156 2.62 10.70 -4.04
C CYS A 156 3.27 11.60 -5.09
N TYR A 157 4.55 11.91 -4.91
CA TYR A 157 5.25 12.94 -5.70
C TYR A 157 6.12 12.38 -6.83
N ASN A 158 6.45 11.09 -6.78
CA ASN A 158 7.31 10.42 -7.77
C ASN A 158 8.63 11.18 -8.03
N PHE A 159 9.34 11.53 -6.97
CA PHE A 159 10.56 12.33 -7.01
C PHE A 159 11.55 11.85 -8.08
N GLY A 160 11.89 12.71 -9.03
CA GLY A 160 12.77 12.38 -10.14
C GLY A 160 12.29 11.25 -11.07
N GLY A 161 11.10 10.70 -10.84
CA GLY A 161 10.62 9.50 -11.52
C GLY A 161 10.95 8.19 -10.79
N SER A 162 11.43 8.27 -9.55
CA SER A 162 11.94 7.13 -8.76
C SER A 162 10.88 6.08 -8.46
N PHE A 163 9.63 6.49 -8.17
CA PHE A 163 8.54 5.56 -7.92
C PHE A 163 8.22 4.72 -9.18
N ILE A 164 8.17 5.36 -10.34
CA ILE A 164 7.94 4.67 -11.62
C ILE A 164 9.12 3.77 -11.97
N LEU A 165 10.35 4.21 -11.72
CA LEU A 165 11.54 3.39 -11.94
C LEU A 165 11.49 2.11 -11.08
N LEU A 166 11.22 2.24 -9.78
CA LEU A 166 11.09 1.09 -8.88
C LEU A 166 9.99 0.13 -9.33
N ARG A 167 8.84 0.66 -9.74
CA ARG A 167 7.74 -0.13 -10.28
C ARG A 167 8.17 -0.90 -11.54
N ASN A 168 8.81 -0.24 -12.49
CA ASN A 168 9.23 -0.87 -13.74
C ASN A 168 10.27 -1.96 -13.53
N ILE A 169 11.24 -1.72 -12.64
CA ILE A 169 12.25 -2.72 -12.28
C ILE A 169 11.60 -3.94 -11.62
N THR A 170 10.73 -3.73 -10.63
CA THR A 170 10.07 -4.84 -9.94
C THR A 170 9.09 -5.60 -10.83
N MET A 171 8.50 -4.95 -11.81
CA MET A 171 7.65 -5.60 -12.82
C MET A 171 8.45 -6.31 -13.92
N GLY A 172 9.78 -6.20 -13.93
CA GLY A 172 10.66 -6.76 -14.96
C GLY A 172 10.53 -6.07 -16.33
N ASN A 173 10.02 -4.83 -16.34
CA ASN A 173 9.92 -4.02 -17.57
C ASN A 173 11.20 -3.25 -17.85
N GLU A 174 12.06 -3.11 -16.86
CA GLU A 174 13.36 -2.45 -16.96
C GLU A 174 14.42 -3.23 -16.18
N GLU A 175 15.67 -3.08 -16.59
CA GLU A 175 16.84 -3.69 -15.96
C GLU A 175 17.85 -2.60 -15.55
N ASN A 176 18.93 -3.00 -14.87
CA ASN A 176 20.04 -2.12 -14.49
C ASN A 176 19.61 -0.95 -13.57
N PHE A 177 18.97 -1.29 -12.46
CA PHE A 177 18.48 -0.32 -11.48
C PHE A 177 19.57 0.69 -11.07
N ALA A 178 20.79 0.22 -10.78
CA ALA A 178 21.87 1.08 -10.30
C ALA A 178 22.17 2.25 -11.26
N SER A 179 22.36 1.94 -12.55
CA SER A 179 22.65 2.95 -13.57
C SER A 179 21.48 3.93 -13.79
N LYS A 180 20.25 3.42 -13.74
CA LYS A 180 19.05 4.26 -13.89
C LYS A 180 18.80 5.13 -12.68
N TRP A 181 19.09 4.62 -11.49
CA TRP A 181 19.02 5.40 -10.27
C TRP A 181 20.05 6.54 -10.28
N GLU A 182 21.30 6.25 -10.61
CA GLU A 182 22.35 7.26 -10.74
C GLU A 182 21.95 8.42 -11.67
N ALA A 183 21.23 8.11 -12.74
CA ALA A 183 20.77 9.11 -13.70
C ALA A 183 19.68 10.06 -13.15
N ILE A 184 18.91 9.63 -12.14
CA ILE A 184 17.78 10.40 -11.58
C ILE A 184 18.00 10.87 -10.14
N GLU A 185 19.00 10.35 -9.43
CA GLU A 185 19.22 10.58 -7.99
C GLU A 185 19.30 12.07 -7.62
N ALA A 186 20.10 12.84 -8.39
CA ALA A 186 20.26 14.27 -8.13
C ALA A 186 18.94 15.04 -8.30
N LYS A 187 18.15 14.69 -9.31
CA LYS A 187 16.82 15.27 -9.53
C LYS A 187 15.84 14.86 -8.43
N ALA A 188 15.81 13.59 -8.08
CA ALA A 188 14.93 13.08 -7.03
C ALA A 188 15.21 13.74 -5.68
N SER A 189 16.49 13.85 -5.30
CA SER A 189 16.93 14.50 -4.08
C SER A 189 16.57 15.99 -4.05
N LYS A 190 16.74 16.69 -5.18
CA LYS A 190 16.36 18.10 -5.28
C LYS A 190 14.85 18.28 -5.09
N GLU A 191 14.03 17.54 -5.84
CA GLU A 191 12.57 17.64 -5.75
C GLU A 191 12.05 17.30 -4.35
N ALA A 192 12.63 16.30 -3.67
CA ALA A 192 12.29 15.97 -2.30
C ALA A 192 12.61 17.11 -1.33
N ASN A 193 13.79 17.72 -1.46
CA ASN A 193 14.19 18.87 -0.63
C ASN A 193 13.30 20.09 -0.90
N ASP A 194 12.98 20.38 -2.15
CA ASP A 194 12.10 21.49 -2.52
C ASP A 194 10.72 21.36 -1.85
N ILE A 195 10.17 20.17 -1.80
CA ILE A 195 8.90 19.89 -1.11
C ILE A 195 9.04 20.06 0.41
N ILE A 196 10.13 19.56 1.02
CA ILE A 196 10.39 19.74 2.46
C ILE A 196 10.47 21.23 2.82
N GLU A 197 11.15 22.04 2.02
CA GLU A 197 11.22 23.49 2.26
C GLU A 197 9.86 24.16 2.13
N GLN A 198 9.05 23.80 1.13
CA GLN A 198 7.70 24.31 0.98
C GLN A 198 6.80 23.98 2.20
N PHE A 199 6.92 22.78 2.77
CA PHE A 199 6.18 22.44 3.98
C PHE A 199 6.61 23.27 5.21
N LYS A 200 7.87 23.69 5.30
CA LYS A 200 8.35 24.56 6.37
C LYS A 200 7.84 26.01 6.26
N GLU A 201 7.41 26.43 5.07
CA GLU A 201 6.87 27.77 4.82
C GLU A 201 5.35 27.87 5.11
N ILE A 202 4.69 26.76 5.45
CA ILE A 202 3.24 26.71 5.70
C ILE A 202 2.88 27.07 7.16
N ASP A 203 3.84 27.39 8.02
CA ASP A 203 3.64 27.79 9.43
C ASP A 203 3.03 29.22 9.57
#